data_2fcaca5f2883f1c2bdb84a814b7a410e
#
_entry.id   2fcaca5f2883f1c2bdb84a814b7a410e
#
_cell.length_a   1.000
_cell.length_b   1.000
_cell.length_c   1.000
_cell.angle_alpha   90.00
_cell.angle_beta   90.00
_cell.angle_gamma   90.00
#
_symmetry.space_group_name_H-M   'P 1'
#
loop_
_entity.id
_entity.type
_entity.pdbx_description
1 polymer ?
#
loop_
_entity_poly.entity_id
_entity_poly.type
_entity_poly.pdbx_seq_one_letter_code
_entity_poly.pdbx_strand_id
1 'polypeptide(L)'
;MAEQKVTVPNIGDFKEVEVIEVLVKEGQSISKDESIITLESDKSSVEVPSSSNGTIKKINIKVGDKVSEGDTILLLESGESKEEKSSDVESKNNVQENNEVIEFPKKQEKSKPKTAQPININNSSNKPASPNVRKFIRELGANLSEIQGSERAGRVTKEDVKEFVRNKISNPTPTQTEPVKKVIKNEFEHHEFGEVEVKDIPRVKRLSGPHLVRAWTEIPHVTQHDEIDITEMEHFRSNLRDLNTGQKISVTPLAFIMRAMVSGLKTYPNFNCSIDPENGKVIYKKYYHIGVAVDTPHGLMVPKIRNVDKLDIKEIGQKLRTVSKLCKELKIDKKEFFGGSMTISSLGGIGGTFFTPIVNSPEVSILGVGKSYDKVVSLDGKLTTRKI
;
A
#
# COMPACT_ATOMS: atom_id res chain seq x y z
N MET A 1 -4.47 33.07 28.94
CA MET A 1 -4.32 31.95 28.02
C MET A 1 -4.34 30.68 28.85
N ALA A 2 -5.24 29.76 28.55
CA ALA A 2 -5.37 28.53 29.34
C ALA A 2 -4.38 27.49 28.81
N GLU A 3 -3.51 26.98 29.65
CA GLU A 3 -2.63 25.86 29.32
C GLU A 3 -3.44 24.55 29.41
N GLN A 4 -3.47 23.81 28.35
CA GLN A 4 -4.15 22.51 28.27
C GLN A 4 -3.11 21.40 28.20
N LYS A 5 -3.23 20.40 29.08
CA LYS A 5 -2.35 19.22 29.07
C LYS A 5 -2.93 18.15 28.17
N VAL A 6 -2.12 17.64 27.28
CA VAL A 6 -2.47 16.43 26.49
C VAL A 6 -1.80 15.25 27.16
N THR A 7 -2.61 14.25 27.52
CA THR A 7 -2.17 13.03 28.22
C THR A 7 -2.33 11.81 27.33
N VAL A 8 -1.59 10.76 27.65
CA VAL A 8 -1.70 9.46 26.99
C VAL A 8 -3.11 8.89 27.25
N PRO A 9 -3.90 8.60 26.20
CA PRO A 9 -5.21 7.98 26.38
C PRO A 9 -5.08 6.53 26.84
N ASN A 10 -6.21 5.91 27.21
CA ASN A 10 -6.24 4.49 27.54
C ASN A 10 -5.83 3.64 26.31
N ILE A 11 -4.70 2.94 26.42
CA ILE A 11 -4.10 2.12 25.38
C ILE A 11 -4.37 0.63 25.62
N GLY A 12 -5.28 0.28 26.54
CA GLY A 12 -5.59 -1.11 26.92
C GLY A 12 -4.68 -1.62 28.04
N ASP A 13 -4.53 -2.94 28.17
CA ASP A 13 -3.86 -3.62 29.31
C ASP A 13 -2.32 -3.40 29.42
N PHE A 14 -1.75 -2.39 28.78
CA PHE A 14 -0.29 -2.14 28.79
C PHE A 14 0.08 -1.12 29.84
N LYS A 15 1.00 -1.51 30.75
CA LYS A 15 1.43 -0.64 31.87
C LYS A 15 2.61 0.27 31.53
N GLU A 16 3.44 -0.07 30.57
CA GLU A 16 4.59 0.72 30.12
C GLU A 16 4.80 0.52 28.62
N VAL A 17 4.75 1.60 27.82
CA VAL A 17 4.88 1.57 26.37
C VAL A 17 5.98 2.53 25.94
N GLU A 18 6.86 2.10 25.04
CA GLU A 18 8.01 2.90 24.59
C GLU A 18 7.60 3.86 23.45
N VAL A 19 8.07 5.09 23.52
CA VAL A 19 7.89 6.12 22.50
C VAL A 19 8.91 5.91 21.38
N ILE A 20 8.43 5.55 20.18
CA ILE A 20 9.33 5.33 19.02
C ILE A 20 9.59 6.62 18.27
N GLU A 21 8.56 7.45 18.11
CA GLU A 21 8.65 8.66 17.28
C GLU A 21 7.78 9.78 17.87
N VAL A 22 8.34 11.01 17.86
CA VAL A 22 7.60 12.23 18.16
C VAL A 22 7.38 12.96 16.85
N LEU A 23 6.12 13.07 16.43
CA LEU A 23 5.71 13.58 15.12
C LEU A 23 5.61 15.11 15.04
N VAL A 24 5.68 15.79 16.21
CA VAL A 24 5.44 17.23 16.35
C VAL A 24 6.63 17.94 16.98
N LYS A 25 6.70 19.28 16.79
CA LYS A 25 7.78 20.14 17.33
C LYS A 25 7.22 21.25 18.20
N GLU A 26 8.02 21.75 19.15
CA GLU A 26 7.68 22.93 19.95
C GLU A 26 7.43 24.15 19.03
N GLY A 27 6.36 24.88 19.29
CA GLY A 27 5.91 26.00 18.47
C GLY A 27 5.03 25.63 17.27
N GLN A 28 4.76 24.35 17.01
CA GLN A 28 3.87 23.89 15.94
C GLN A 28 2.41 24.00 16.37
N SER A 29 1.55 24.49 15.45
CA SER A 29 0.10 24.43 15.62
C SER A 29 -0.42 23.06 15.22
N ILE A 30 -1.23 22.44 16.07
CA ILE A 30 -1.85 21.14 15.86
C ILE A 30 -3.36 21.23 15.90
N SER A 31 -4.01 20.37 15.12
CA SER A 31 -5.46 20.22 15.11
C SER A 31 -5.90 19.05 15.97
N LYS A 32 -7.15 19.07 16.40
CA LYS A 32 -7.75 17.92 17.08
C LYS A 32 -7.68 16.68 16.16
N ASP A 33 -7.37 15.52 16.75
CA ASP A 33 -7.19 14.23 16.11
C ASP A 33 -5.92 14.10 15.21
N GLU A 34 -5.01 15.08 15.25
CA GLU A 34 -3.69 14.98 14.60
C GLU A 34 -2.74 14.14 15.45
N SER A 35 -2.00 13.20 14.81
CA SER A 35 -1.08 12.29 15.50
C SER A 35 0.12 13.05 16.08
N ILE A 36 0.36 12.89 17.38
CA ILE A 36 1.42 13.59 18.13
C ILE A 36 2.65 12.72 18.32
N ILE A 37 2.44 11.47 18.75
CA ILE A 37 3.51 10.50 19.04
C ILE A 37 3.10 9.11 18.57
N THR A 38 4.09 8.28 18.32
CA THR A 38 3.91 6.85 18.04
C THR A 38 4.48 6.04 19.21
N LEU A 39 3.65 5.20 19.80
CA LEU A 39 3.99 4.28 20.89
C LEU A 39 4.14 2.87 20.34
N GLU A 40 5.13 2.10 20.81
CA GLU A 40 5.29 0.68 20.46
C GLU A 40 5.06 -0.21 21.67
N SER A 41 4.06 -1.07 21.57
CA SER A 41 3.88 -2.19 22.49
C SER A 41 4.37 -3.49 21.86
N ASP A 42 4.54 -4.55 22.64
CA ASP A 42 4.99 -5.88 22.20
C ASP A 42 4.17 -6.45 21.01
N LYS A 43 2.98 -5.92 20.75
CA LYS A 43 2.05 -6.46 19.76
C LYS A 43 1.67 -5.49 18.63
N SER A 44 1.82 -4.18 18.81
CA SER A 44 1.45 -3.17 17.79
C SER A 44 2.04 -1.80 18.09
N SER A 45 2.23 -0.98 17.06
CA SER A 45 2.48 0.45 17.18
C SER A 45 1.14 1.20 17.10
N VAL A 46 0.93 2.13 18.05
CA VAL A 46 -0.28 2.94 18.18
C VAL A 46 0.09 4.40 18.09
N GLU A 47 -0.58 5.16 17.23
CA GLU A 47 -0.46 6.61 17.16
C GLU A 47 -1.41 7.25 18.15
N VAL A 48 -0.91 8.22 18.92
CA VAL A 48 -1.71 8.98 19.90
C VAL A 48 -2.12 10.31 19.27
N PRO A 49 -3.44 10.54 19.07
CA PRO A 49 -3.95 11.78 18.50
C PRO A 49 -4.04 12.89 19.56
N SER A 50 -4.03 14.16 19.10
CA SER A 50 -4.28 15.31 19.94
C SER A 50 -5.74 15.35 20.39
N SER A 51 -5.96 15.60 21.69
CA SER A 51 -7.31 15.78 22.23
C SER A 51 -7.89 17.17 21.95
N SER A 52 -7.08 18.14 21.51
CA SER A 52 -7.45 19.55 21.37
C SER A 52 -6.65 20.28 20.30
N ASN A 53 -7.21 21.39 19.80
CA ASN A 53 -6.50 22.30 18.90
C ASN A 53 -5.65 23.28 19.73
N GLY A 54 -4.45 23.61 19.26
CA GLY A 54 -3.61 24.60 19.91
C GLY A 54 -2.19 24.65 19.37
N THR A 55 -1.38 25.56 19.93
CA THR A 55 0.05 25.63 19.63
C THR A 55 0.85 24.94 20.73
N ILE A 56 1.80 24.11 20.35
CA ILE A 56 2.63 23.36 21.30
C ILE A 56 3.60 24.31 22.01
N LYS A 57 3.48 24.39 23.32
CA LYS A 57 4.38 25.20 24.16
C LYS A 57 5.61 24.41 24.57
N LYS A 58 5.43 23.15 24.96
CA LYS A 58 6.51 22.31 25.46
C LYS A 58 6.17 20.83 25.26
N ILE A 59 7.16 20.05 24.87
CA ILE A 59 7.09 18.57 24.76
C ILE A 59 7.82 17.98 25.97
N ASN A 60 7.15 17.12 26.73
CA ASN A 60 7.69 16.55 27.97
C ASN A 60 8.30 15.15 27.79
N ILE A 61 8.20 14.56 26.63
CA ILE A 61 8.67 13.19 26.34
C ILE A 61 9.63 13.18 25.15
N LYS A 62 10.53 12.19 25.14
CA LYS A 62 11.54 11.96 24.10
C LYS A 62 11.40 10.57 23.52
N VAL A 63 11.98 10.38 22.35
CA VAL A 63 12.10 9.06 21.72
C VAL A 63 12.93 8.13 22.62
N GLY A 64 12.36 6.98 22.96
CA GLY A 64 12.95 6.01 23.89
C GLY A 64 12.41 6.07 25.31
N ASP A 65 11.59 7.08 25.65
CA ASP A 65 10.96 7.16 26.98
C ASP A 65 9.81 6.14 27.09
N LYS A 66 9.62 5.61 28.30
CA LYS A 66 8.49 4.74 28.63
C LYS A 66 7.38 5.58 29.25
N VAL A 67 6.18 5.46 28.70
CA VAL A 67 5.00 6.20 29.13
C VAL A 67 3.86 5.25 29.51
N SER A 68 3.04 5.69 30.47
CA SER A 68 1.86 4.98 30.94
C SER A 68 0.60 5.81 30.68
N GLU A 69 -0.58 5.18 30.79
CA GLU A 69 -1.86 5.88 30.70
C GLU A 69 -1.93 7.04 31.69
N GLY A 70 -2.29 8.22 31.18
CA GLY A 70 -2.41 9.45 31.97
C GLY A 70 -1.15 10.31 32.05
N ASP A 71 0.00 9.84 31.53
CA ASP A 71 1.22 10.64 31.51
C ASP A 71 1.07 11.84 30.55
N THR A 72 1.64 12.99 30.94
CA THR A 72 1.52 14.24 30.17
C THR A 72 2.53 14.24 29.00
N ILE A 73 2.03 14.21 27.77
CA ILE A 73 2.82 14.21 26.54
C ILE A 73 3.36 15.61 26.25
N LEU A 74 2.46 16.60 26.20
CA LEU A 74 2.80 17.97 25.85
C LEU A 74 1.81 18.99 26.46
N LEU A 75 2.21 20.24 26.43
CA LEU A 75 1.40 21.39 26.84
C LEU A 75 1.00 22.21 25.63
N LEU A 76 -0.31 22.43 25.47
CA LEU A 76 -0.88 23.28 24.43
C LEU A 76 -1.27 24.63 25.00
N GLU A 77 -1.07 25.67 24.21
CA GLU A 77 -1.62 26.98 24.43
C GLU A 77 -2.85 27.17 23.53
N SER A 78 -4.05 27.28 24.10
CA SER A 78 -5.28 27.49 23.34
C SER A 78 -5.39 28.96 22.94
N GLY A 79 -5.22 29.22 21.65
CA GLY A 79 -5.60 30.48 21.00
C GLY A 79 -7.04 30.38 20.51
N GLU A 80 -7.93 31.24 20.99
CA GLU A 80 -9.25 31.43 20.39
C GLU A 80 -9.07 31.95 18.95
N SER A 81 -9.39 31.15 17.96
CA SER A 81 -9.53 31.64 16.58
C SER A 81 -10.95 32.08 16.33
N LYS A 82 -11.12 33.41 16.14
CA LYS A 82 -12.33 34.03 15.62
C LYS A 82 -12.66 33.47 14.25
N GLU A 83 -13.91 33.08 14.08
CA GLU A 83 -14.55 32.87 12.80
C GLU A 83 -14.51 34.18 11.98
N GLU A 84 -13.87 34.16 10.85
CA GLU A 84 -14.10 35.18 9.78
C GLU A 84 -14.94 34.57 8.67
N LYS A 85 -16.15 35.13 8.57
CA LYS A 85 -17.00 35.08 7.38
C LYS A 85 -16.39 35.99 6.30
N SER A 86 -16.24 35.50 5.10
CA SER A 86 -16.14 36.28 3.88
C SER A 86 -17.03 35.63 2.84
N SER A 87 -18.13 36.16 2.55
CA SER A 87 -18.67 37.16 1.59
C SER A 87 -18.28 36.89 0.14
N ASP A 88 -19.34 36.59 -0.61
CA ASP A 88 -19.51 36.55 -2.07
C ASP A 88 -18.81 37.64 -2.86
N VAL A 89 -18.24 37.28 -3.99
CA VAL A 89 -18.17 38.16 -5.17
C VAL A 89 -18.50 37.33 -6.41
N GLU A 90 -19.66 37.67 -6.97
CA GLU A 90 -20.06 37.33 -8.32
C GLU A 90 -19.15 38.01 -9.37
N SER A 91 -18.85 37.29 -10.43
CA SER A 91 -18.61 37.91 -11.74
C SER A 91 -19.10 37.02 -12.87
N LYS A 92 -20.13 37.48 -13.49
CA LYS A 92 -20.70 37.04 -14.77
C LYS A 92 -19.74 37.34 -15.93
N ASN A 93 -19.69 36.46 -16.90
CA ASN A 93 -19.77 36.69 -18.34
C ASN A 93 -19.74 35.33 -19.05
N ASN A 94 -20.83 34.91 -19.54
CA ASN A 94 -21.49 34.98 -20.84
C ASN A 94 -20.54 34.69 -22.04
N VAL A 95 -20.81 33.64 -22.82
CA VAL A 95 -21.13 33.66 -24.25
C VAL A 95 -21.01 32.24 -24.88
N GLN A 96 -22.18 31.85 -25.40
CA GLN A 96 -22.52 31.11 -26.62
C GLN A 96 -22.33 29.60 -26.80
N GLU A 97 -23.50 29.06 -27.03
CA GLU A 97 -23.93 27.82 -27.65
C GLU A 97 -23.15 27.45 -28.94
N ASN A 98 -22.90 26.17 -29.10
CA ASN A 98 -23.15 25.53 -30.38
C ASN A 98 -23.62 24.10 -30.16
N ASN A 99 -24.88 23.89 -30.56
CA ASN A 99 -25.52 22.59 -30.69
C ASN A 99 -24.96 21.86 -31.90
N GLU A 100 -24.49 20.61 -31.69
CA GLU A 100 -24.59 19.60 -32.72
C GLU A 100 -25.16 18.31 -32.12
N VAL A 101 -26.36 18.02 -32.57
CA VAL A 101 -27.13 16.83 -32.28
C VAL A 101 -26.61 15.68 -33.13
N ILE A 102 -26.13 14.61 -32.54
CA ILE A 102 -25.94 13.35 -33.24
C ILE A 102 -26.90 12.33 -32.65
N GLU A 103 -27.87 11.97 -33.47
CA GLU A 103 -28.90 10.95 -33.21
C GLU A 103 -28.30 9.56 -32.99
N PHE A 104 -28.77 8.88 -31.93
CA PHE A 104 -28.59 7.42 -31.75
C PHE A 104 -29.79 6.68 -32.34
N PRO A 105 -29.57 5.59 -33.08
CA PRO A 105 -30.66 4.74 -33.55
C PRO A 105 -31.21 3.87 -32.43
N LYS A 106 -32.53 3.86 -32.34
CA LYS A 106 -33.36 3.03 -31.45
C LYS A 106 -33.44 1.57 -31.92
N LYS A 107 -33.53 0.70 -30.92
CA LYS A 107 -34.30 -0.55 -30.87
C LYS A 107 -33.61 -1.86 -31.26
N GLN A 108 -33.42 -2.70 -30.25
CA GLN A 108 -34.03 -4.04 -30.28
C GLN A 108 -34.35 -4.52 -28.86
N GLU A 109 -35.54 -5.09 -28.73
CA GLU A 109 -36.20 -5.57 -27.53
C GLU A 109 -35.76 -7.00 -27.15
N LYS A 110 -35.87 -7.26 -25.84
CA LYS A 110 -36.20 -8.54 -25.18
C LYS A 110 -35.18 -9.65 -25.09
N SER A 111 -34.65 -9.81 -23.89
CA SER A 111 -34.62 -11.13 -23.23
C SER A 111 -34.80 -10.96 -21.71
N LYS A 112 -35.77 -11.69 -21.15
CA LYS A 112 -36.17 -11.72 -19.75
C LYS A 112 -35.05 -12.27 -18.87
N PRO A 113 -34.82 -11.72 -17.66
CA PRO A 113 -33.92 -12.36 -16.70
C PRO A 113 -34.59 -13.58 -16.08
N LYS A 114 -33.85 -14.68 -16.02
CA LYS A 114 -34.23 -15.90 -15.30
C LYS A 114 -34.36 -15.62 -13.81
N THR A 115 -35.48 -16.03 -13.28
CA THR A 115 -35.86 -16.07 -11.90
C THR A 115 -34.79 -16.66 -11.01
N ALA A 116 -34.25 -15.85 -10.09
CA ALA A 116 -33.44 -16.35 -8.99
C ALA A 116 -34.33 -17.12 -8.02
N GLN A 117 -33.90 -18.31 -7.66
CA GLN A 117 -34.60 -19.16 -6.67
C GLN A 117 -34.62 -18.47 -5.29
N PRO A 118 -35.66 -18.60 -4.50
CA PRO A 118 -35.75 -17.99 -3.18
C PRO A 118 -34.83 -18.71 -2.21
N ILE A 119 -33.94 -17.94 -1.60
CA ILE A 119 -33.15 -18.38 -0.45
C ILE A 119 -34.12 -18.56 0.72
N ASN A 120 -34.21 -19.76 1.19
CA ASN A 120 -35.08 -20.18 2.32
C ASN A 120 -34.43 -19.71 3.64
N ILE A 121 -34.79 -18.51 4.12
CA ILE A 121 -34.39 -18.02 5.44
C ILE A 121 -35.50 -18.40 6.42
N ASN A 122 -35.39 -19.58 6.96
CA ASN A 122 -36.12 -19.96 8.17
C ASN A 122 -35.43 -19.33 9.38
N ASN A 123 -35.84 -18.11 9.74
CA ASN A 123 -35.67 -17.57 11.08
C ASN A 123 -36.98 -16.95 11.53
N SER A 124 -37.77 -17.75 12.23
CA SER A 124 -38.99 -17.35 12.91
C SER A 124 -38.65 -16.55 14.17
N SER A 125 -38.42 -15.23 14.01
CA SER A 125 -38.53 -14.33 15.14
C SER A 125 -40.01 -13.98 15.34
N ASN A 126 -40.56 -14.44 16.45
CA ASN A 126 -42.00 -14.35 16.83
C ASN A 126 -42.46 -12.93 17.24
N LYS A 127 -41.90 -11.84 16.66
CA LYS A 127 -42.36 -10.48 16.95
C LYS A 127 -43.66 -10.19 16.17
N PRO A 128 -44.73 -9.70 16.83
CA PRO A 128 -45.97 -9.40 16.15
C PRO A 128 -45.82 -8.16 15.24
N ALA A 129 -46.05 -8.35 13.95
CA ALA A 129 -46.08 -7.30 12.94
C ALA A 129 -47.11 -7.62 11.85
N SER A 130 -47.78 -6.58 11.33
CA SER A 130 -48.79 -6.77 10.27
C SER A 130 -48.12 -7.20 8.94
N PRO A 131 -48.85 -7.88 8.03
CA PRO A 131 -48.33 -8.31 6.74
C PRO A 131 -47.69 -7.16 5.93
N ASN A 132 -48.31 -5.96 5.97
CA ASN A 132 -47.81 -4.77 5.29
C ASN A 132 -46.51 -4.25 5.90
N VAL A 133 -46.35 -4.31 7.21
CA VAL A 133 -45.11 -3.93 7.89
C VAL A 133 -43.99 -4.93 7.59
N ARG A 134 -44.29 -6.22 7.57
CA ARG A 134 -43.32 -7.28 7.18
C ARG A 134 -42.86 -7.13 5.72
N LYS A 135 -43.74 -6.69 4.80
CA LYS A 135 -43.39 -6.38 3.42
C LYS A 135 -42.47 -5.17 3.36
N PHE A 136 -42.81 -4.10 4.07
CA PHE A 136 -42.01 -2.87 4.12
C PHE A 136 -40.63 -3.08 4.73
N ILE A 137 -40.49 -3.90 5.78
CA ILE A 137 -39.20 -4.28 6.36
C ILE A 137 -38.33 -5.02 5.34
N ARG A 138 -38.92 -5.94 4.55
CA ARG A 138 -38.21 -6.66 3.49
C ARG A 138 -37.77 -5.76 2.35
N GLU A 139 -38.59 -4.80 1.95
CA GLU A 139 -38.23 -3.79 0.93
C GLU A 139 -37.06 -2.92 1.36
N LEU A 140 -36.93 -2.63 2.66
CA LEU A 140 -35.82 -1.85 3.23
C LEU A 140 -34.61 -2.69 3.62
N GLY A 141 -34.64 -4.01 3.45
CA GLY A 141 -33.53 -4.90 3.83
C GLY A 141 -33.25 -4.98 5.33
N ALA A 142 -34.23 -4.54 6.17
CA ALA A 142 -34.08 -4.55 7.63
C ALA A 142 -34.50 -5.89 8.23
N ASN A 143 -33.95 -6.21 9.43
CA ASN A 143 -34.33 -7.44 10.13
C ASN A 143 -35.34 -7.15 11.21
N LEU A 144 -36.51 -7.85 11.19
CA LEU A 144 -37.60 -7.67 12.14
C LEU A 144 -37.16 -7.90 13.59
N SER A 145 -36.17 -8.76 13.84
CA SER A 145 -35.68 -9.07 15.18
C SER A 145 -34.96 -7.88 15.84
N GLU A 146 -34.40 -6.95 15.06
CA GLU A 146 -33.64 -5.80 15.54
C GLU A 146 -34.53 -4.59 15.86
N ILE A 147 -35.79 -4.58 15.38
CA ILE A 147 -36.70 -3.47 15.54
C ILE A 147 -37.52 -3.66 16.84
N GLN A 148 -37.53 -2.64 17.71
CA GLN A 148 -38.42 -2.62 18.88
C GLN A 148 -39.80 -2.07 18.48
N GLY A 149 -40.87 -2.81 18.78
CA GLY A 149 -42.20 -2.35 18.52
C GLY A 149 -42.76 -1.48 19.65
N SER A 150 -43.37 -0.36 19.32
CA SER A 150 -43.93 0.62 20.25
C SER A 150 -45.40 0.34 20.67
N GLU A 151 -46.15 -0.48 19.92
CA GLU A 151 -47.54 -0.80 20.23
C GLU A 151 -47.70 -1.90 21.30
N ARG A 152 -48.97 -2.06 21.77
CA ARG A 152 -49.35 -3.08 22.77
C ARG A 152 -48.80 -4.46 22.38
N ALA A 153 -48.24 -5.16 23.35
CA ALA A 153 -47.57 -6.48 23.18
C ALA A 153 -46.34 -6.48 22.26
N GLY A 154 -45.63 -5.33 22.12
CA GLY A 154 -44.40 -5.25 21.32
C GLY A 154 -44.61 -5.36 19.80
N ARG A 155 -45.79 -4.98 19.33
CA ARG A 155 -46.11 -4.98 17.90
C ARG A 155 -45.32 -3.88 17.17
N VAL A 156 -44.68 -4.25 16.08
CA VAL A 156 -43.90 -3.34 15.24
C VAL A 156 -44.81 -2.60 14.25
N THR A 157 -44.72 -1.26 14.25
CA THR A 157 -45.44 -0.36 13.35
C THR A 157 -44.55 0.11 12.18
N LYS A 158 -45.14 0.80 11.21
CA LYS A 158 -44.42 1.43 10.11
C LYS A 158 -43.50 2.55 10.59
N GLU A 159 -43.92 3.28 11.63
CA GLU A 159 -43.17 4.36 12.27
C GLU A 159 -41.91 3.83 12.94
N ASP A 160 -42.00 2.71 13.67
CA ASP A 160 -40.86 2.06 14.32
C ASP A 160 -39.79 1.66 13.30
N VAL A 161 -40.23 1.15 12.14
CA VAL A 161 -39.29 0.79 11.05
C VAL A 161 -38.59 2.02 10.47
N LYS A 162 -39.31 3.13 10.26
CA LYS A 162 -38.75 4.37 9.78
C LYS A 162 -37.75 4.98 10.77
N GLU A 163 -38.08 4.95 12.05
CA GLU A 163 -37.21 5.45 13.12
C GLU A 163 -35.95 4.61 13.25
N PHE A 164 -36.06 3.29 13.19
CA PHE A 164 -34.94 2.38 13.19
C PHE A 164 -33.97 2.64 12.01
N VAL A 165 -34.54 2.80 10.80
CA VAL A 165 -33.74 3.11 9.60
C VAL A 165 -33.09 4.50 9.72
N ARG A 166 -33.85 5.51 10.21
CA ARG A 166 -33.28 6.85 10.45
C ARG A 166 -32.13 6.81 11.45
N ASN A 167 -32.30 6.09 12.57
CA ASN A 167 -31.27 5.95 13.59
C ASN A 167 -30.03 5.20 13.08
N LYS A 168 -30.19 4.19 12.22
CA LYS A 168 -29.05 3.50 11.56
C LYS A 168 -28.35 4.38 10.52
N ILE A 169 -29.06 5.30 9.87
CA ILE A 169 -28.46 6.23 8.90
C ILE A 169 -27.79 7.41 9.62
N SER A 170 -28.42 7.94 10.69
CA SER A 170 -27.91 9.10 11.45
C SER A 170 -26.77 8.74 12.41
N ASN A 171 -26.71 7.51 12.87
CA ASN A 171 -25.61 6.93 13.63
C ASN A 171 -25.18 5.66 12.88
N PRO A 172 -24.29 5.77 11.89
CA PRO A 172 -23.63 4.57 11.40
C PRO A 172 -22.82 4.04 12.57
N THR A 173 -23.40 3.06 13.30
CA THR A 173 -22.59 2.21 14.17
C THR A 173 -21.49 1.71 13.25
N PRO A 174 -20.20 1.98 13.51
CA PRO A 174 -19.15 1.35 12.74
C PRO A 174 -19.43 -0.13 12.90
N THR A 175 -19.94 -0.76 11.85
CA THR A 175 -19.85 -2.19 11.71
C THR A 175 -18.36 -2.43 11.81
N GLN A 176 -17.87 -2.79 12.98
CA GLN A 176 -16.59 -3.46 13.10
C GLN A 176 -16.75 -4.70 12.22
N THR A 177 -16.45 -4.52 10.94
CA THR A 177 -15.85 -5.59 10.19
C THR A 177 -14.55 -5.83 10.92
N GLU A 178 -14.63 -6.62 12.00
CA GLU A 178 -13.47 -7.36 12.43
C GLU A 178 -12.90 -7.90 11.13
N PRO A 179 -11.63 -7.63 10.84
CA PRO A 179 -10.99 -8.34 9.76
C PRO A 179 -11.21 -9.80 10.14
N VAL A 180 -12.04 -10.48 9.37
CA VAL A 180 -12.20 -11.93 9.50
C VAL A 180 -10.79 -12.43 9.25
N LYS A 181 -10.02 -12.55 10.33
CA LYS A 181 -8.89 -13.44 10.37
C LYS A 181 -9.53 -14.79 10.09
N LYS A 182 -9.60 -15.16 8.80
CA LYS A 182 -9.68 -16.56 8.43
C LYS A 182 -8.42 -17.18 9.01
N VAL A 183 -8.48 -17.49 10.28
CA VAL A 183 -7.61 -18.50 10.86
C VAL A 183 -7.99 -19.73 10.05
N ILE A 184 -7.15 -20.08 9.10
CA ILE A 184 -7.17 -21.41 8.49
C ILE A 184 -6.90 -22.30 9.71
N LYS A 185 -7.97 -22.80 10.32
CA LYS A 185 -7.85 -23.87 11.30
C LYS A 185 -7.28 -25.03 10.49
N ASN A 186 -6.03 -25.34 10.68
CA ASN A 186 -5.48 -26.56 10.15
C ASN A 186 -6.36 -27.68 10.70
N GLU A 187 -6.89 -28.50 9.80
CA GLU A 187 -7.73 -29.65 10.17
C GLU A 187 -6.93 -30.73 10.93
N PHE A 188 -5.61 -30.57 11.01
CA PHE A 188 -4.67 -31.47 11.65
C PHE A 188 -3.53 -30.70 12.35
N GLU A 189 -2.92 -31.32 13.33
CA GLU A 189 -1.71 -30.83 14.00
C GLU A 189 -0.47 -31.47 13.37
N HIS A 190 0.49 -30.68 12.94
CA HIS A 190 1.66 -31.17 12.19
C HIS A 190 2.48 -32.24 12.96
N HIS A 191 2.53 -32.14 14.28
CA HIS A 191 3.28 -33.11 15.10
C HIS A 191 2.67 -34.52 15.10
N GLU A 192 1.42 -34.68 14.65
CA GLU A 192 0.82 -36.01 14.45
C GLU A 192 1.51 -36.84 13.34
N PHE A 193 2.21 -36.12 12.41
CA PHE A 193 2.86 -36.73 11.25
C PHE A 193 4.37 -36.88 11.39
N GLY A 194 4.97 -36.32 12.46
CA GLY A 194 6.41 -36.42 12.72
C GLY A 194 6.94 -35.23 13.54
N GLU A 195 8.26 -35.21 13.71
CA GLU A 195 8.92 -34.13 14.42
C GLU A 195 8.75 -32.78 13.65
N VAL A 196 8.42 -31.72 14.36
CA VAL A 196 8.24 -30.38 13.81
C VAL A 196 9.12 -29.38 14.56
N GLU A 197 9.73 -28.47 13.81
CA GLU A 197 10.46 -27.32 14.35
C GLU A 197 9.64 -26.05 14.08
N VAL A 198 9.27 -25.32 15.12
CA VAL A 198 8.55 -24.05 15.02
C VAL A 198 9.54 -22.91 15.14
N LYS A 199 9.54 -22.00 14.14
CA LYS A 199 10.38 -20.80 14.14
C LYS A 199 9.53 -19.55 13.88
N ASP A 200 9.88 -18.46 14.53
CA ASP A 200 9.26 -17.16 14.29
C ASP A 200 9.58 -16.64 12.89
N ILE A 201 8.59 -16.00 12.26
CA ILE A 201 8.78 -15.37 10.97
C ILE A 201 9.58 -14.07 11.18
N PRO A 202 10.74 -13.89 10.52
CA PRO A 202 11.52 -12.66 10.62
C PRO A 202 10.69 -11.40 10.32
N ARG A 203 10.96 -10.30 11.02
CA ARG A 203 10.23 -9.03 10.90
C ARG A 203 10.07 -8.58 9.44
N VAL A 204 11.14 -8.64 8.64
CA VAL A 204 11.10 -8.24 7.22
C VAL A 204 10.09 -9.08 6.45
N LYS A 205 10.08 -10.40 6.62
CA LYS A 205 9.13 -11.29 5.94
C LYS A 205 7.69 -11.05 6.41
N ARG A 206 7.50 -10.75 7.70
CA ARG A 206 6.19 -10.43 8.28
C ARG A 206 5.60 -9.14 7.70
N LEU A 207 6.44 -8.14 7.41
CA LEU A 207 6.03 -6.87 6.79
C LEU A 207 5.84 -7.00 5.27
N SER A 208 6.77 -7.67 4.57
CA SER A 208 6.72 -7.78 3.11
C SER A 208 5.67 -8.77 2.61
N GLY A 209 5.35 -9.82 3.39
CA GLY A 209 4.39 -10.85 2.98
C GLY A 209 3.02 -10.31 2.59
N PRO A 210 2.32 -9.56 3.45
CA PRO A 210 1.02 -8.97 3.11
C PRO A 210 1.07 -8.03 1.89
N HIS A 211 2.17 -7.26 1.72
CA HIS A 211 2.36 -6.39 0.57
C HIS A 211 2.49 -7.20 -0.74
N LEU A 212 3.27 -8.27 -0.74
CA LEU A 212 3.41 -9.16 -1.90
C LEU A 212 2.10 -9.90 -2.23
N VAL A 213 1.38 -10.38 -1.21
CA VAL A 213 0.06 -11.02 -1.41
C VAL A 213 -0.91 -10.04 -2.04
N ARG A 214 -0.98 -8.79 -1.54
CA ARG A 214 -1.82 -7.75 -2.12
C ARG A 214 -1.44 -7.48 -3.58
N ALA A 215 -0.16 -7.27 -3.87
CA ALA A 215 0.31 -7.03 -5.24
C ALA A 215 -0.06 -8.18 -6.18
N TRP A 216 0.06 -9.43 -5.71
CA TRP A 216 -0.30 -10.61 -6.51
C TRP A 216 -1.80 -10.73 -6.79
N THR A 217 -2.64 -10.37 -5.82
CA THR A 217 -4.11 -10.49 -5.93
C THR A 217 -4.77 -9.31 -6.66
N GLU A 218 -4.21 -8.10 -6.51
CA GLU A 218 -4.81 -6.88 -7.07
C GLU A 218 -4.30 -6.53 -8.46
N ILE A 219 -3.08 -6.96 -8.83
CA ILE A 219 -2.46 -6.64 -10.12
C ILE A 219 -2.57 -7.83 -11.07
N PRO A 220 -3.30 -7.72 -12.21
CA PRO A 220 -3.29 -8.75 -13.25
C PRO A 220 -1.90 -8.84 -13.88
N HIS A 221 -1.12 -9.86 -13.51
CA HIS A 221 0.23 -10.05 -14.03
C HIS A 221 0.19 -10.70 -15.43
N VAL A 222 0.91 -10.10 -16.37
CA VAL A 222 1.22 -10.69 -17.68
C VAL A 222 2.74 -10.78 -17.81
N THR A 223 3.27 -11.96 -18.13
CA THR A 223 4.70 -12.19 -18.23
C THR A 223 5.08 -12.41 -19.69
N GLN A 224 6.05 -11.63 -20.16
CA GLN A 224 6.72 -11.81 -21.45
C GLN A 224 8.15 -12.27 -21.17
N HIS A 225 8.59 -13.34 -21.86
CA HIS A 225 9.96 -13.83 -21.80
C HIS A 225 10.67 -13.58 -23.11
N ASP A 226 11.94 -13.19 -23.01
CA ASP A 226 12.79 -13.00 -24.18
C ASP A 226 14.26 -13.27 -23.82
N GLU A 227 15.09 -13.46 -24.82
CA GLU A 227 16.53 -13.66 -24.70
C GLU A 227 17.28 -12.53 -25.40
N ILE A 228 18.34 -12.04 -24.77
CA ILE A 228 19.14 -10.93 -25.29
C ILE A 228 20.61 -11.36 -25.39
N ASP A 229 21.23 -11.13 -26.54
CA ASP A 229 22.65 -11.31 -26.74
C ASP A 229 23.43 -10.20 -26.01
N ILE A 230 24.15 -10.57 -24.96
CA ILE A 230 24.95 -9.68 -24.14
C ILE A 230 26.46 -9.83 -24.37
N THR A 231 26.89 -10.55 -25.40
CA THR A 231 28.29 -10.86 -25.68
C THR A 231 29.16 -9.60 -25.72
N GLU A 232 28.75 -8.61 -26.52
CA GLU A 232 29.51 -7.34 -26.67
C GLU A 232 29.50 -6.53 -25.36
N MET A 233 28.38 -6.50 -24.67
CA MET A 233 28.28 -5.82 -23.37
C MET A 233 29.23 -6.46 -22.34
N GLU A 234 29.28 -7.79 -22.27
CA GLU A 234 30.17 -8.51 -21.35
C GLU A 234 31.65 -8.32 -21.70
N HIS A 235 31.98 -8.33 -22.99
CA HIS A 235 33.34 -8.01 -23.46
C HIS A 235 33.72 -6.57 -23.04
N PHE A 236 32.85 -5.60 -23.28
CA PHE A 236 33.07 -4.23 -22.86
C PHE A 236 33.23 -4.11 -21.33
N ARG A 237 32.30 -4.70 -20.56
CA ARG A 237 32.30 -4.68 -19.09
C ARG A 237 33.59 -5.28 -18.52
N SER A 238 34.05 -6.40 -19.06
CA SER A 238 35.27 -7.09 -18.57
C SER A 238 36.54 -6.29 -18.80
N ASN A 239 36.56 -5.46 -19.83
CA ASN A 239 37.67 -4.61 -20.23
C ASN A 239 37.59 -3.17 -19.71
N LEU A 240 36.51 -2.84 -18.96
CA LEU A 240 36.26 -1.48 -18.48
C LEU A 240 37.37 -1.03 -17.51
N ARG A 241 38.02 0.10 -17.84
CA ARG A 241 39.03 0.71 -17.02
C ARG A 241 38.73 2.19 -16.80
N ASP A 242 39.19 2.71 -15.68
CA ASP A 242 39.14 4.13 -15.37
C ASP A 242 40.12 4.87 -16.26
N LEU A 243 39.64 5.90 -16.97
CA LEU A 243 40.44 6.66 -17.95
C LEU A 243 41.60 7.41 -17.30
N ASN A 244 41.45 7.82 -16.04
CA ASN A 244 42.46 8.62 -15.36
C ASN A 244 43.52 7.77 -14.65
N THR A 245 43.10 6.63 -14.06
CA THR A 245 43.93 5.79 -13.22
C THR A 245 44.39 4.50 -13.92
N GLY A 246 43.78 4.14 -15.06
CA GLY A 246 43.99 2.87 -15.74
C GLY A 246 43.52 1.63 -14.97
N GLN A 247 43.00 1.81 -13.76
CA GLN A 247 42.55 0.71 -12.92
C GLN A 247 41.26 0.08 -13.47
N LYS A 248 41.14 -1.25 -13.31
CA LYS A 248 39.93 -1.98 -13.71
C LYS A 248 38.72 -1.54 -12.88
N ILE A 249 37.67 -1.13 -13.55
CA ILE A 249 36.37 -0.81 -12.90
C ILE A 249 35.57 -2.11 -12.80
N SER A 250 35.36 -2.56 -11.58
CA SER A 250 34.53 -3.75 -11.33
C SER A 250 33.06 -3.34 -11.18
N VAL A 251 32.26 -3.59 -12.20
CA VAL A 251 30.78 -3.38 -12.17
C VAL A 251 30.05 -4.66 -12.58
N THR A 252 28.87 -4.84 -12.04
CA THR A 252 28.00 -5.96 -12.40
C THR A 252 27.21 -5.65 -13.69
N PRO A 253 26.80 -6.67 -14.48
CA PRO A 253 25.91 -6.47 -15.64
C PRO A 253 24.67 -5.65 -15.31
N LEU A 254 24.18 -5.77 -14.08
CA LEU A 254 23.01 -5.06 -13.59
C LEU A 254 23.10 -3.53 -13.74
N ALA A 255 24.31 -2.94 -13.62
CA ALA A 255 24.49 -1.50 -13.82
C ALA A 255 24.18 -1.07 -15.27
N PHE A 256 24.57 -1.87 -16.24
CA PHE A 256 24.27 -1.66 -17.66
C PHE A 256 22.76 -1.83 -17.93
N ILE A 257 22.17 -2.88 -17.39
CA ILE A 257 20.74 -3.14 -17.51
C ILE A 257 19.92 -1.99 -16.92
N MET A 258 20.30 -1.47 -15.75
CA MET A 258 19.62 -0.31 -15.14
C MET A 258 19.68 0.93 -16.05
N ARG A 259 20.82 1.15 -16.70
CA ARG A 259 21.00 2.27 -17.63
C ARG A 259 20.15 2.10 -18.89
N ALA A 260 20.10 0.89 -19.44
CA ALA A 260 19.23 0.54 -20.57
C ALA A 260 17.74 0.69 -20.19
N MET A 261 17.36 0.25 -19.00
CA MET A 261 16.00 0.40 -18.46
C MET A 261 15.56 1.87 -18.42
N VAL A 262 16.41 2.78 -17.97
CA VAL A 262 16.10 4.22 -17.97
C VAL A 262 15.82 4.71 -19.39
N SER A 263 16.59 4.25 -20.38
CA SER A 263 16.34 4.58 -21.79
C SER A 263 14.96 4.06 -22.24
N GLY A 264 14.65 2.82 -21.91
CA GLY A 264 13.33 2.22 -22.19
C GLY A 264 12.18 2.99 -21.55
N LEU A 265 12.31 3.36 -20.27
CA LEU A 265 11.29 4.13 -19.54
C LEU A 265 11.06 5.54 -20.10
N LYS A 266 12.10 6.15 -20.70
CA LYS A 266 11.97 7.43 -21.41
C LYS A 266 11.20 7.28 -22.72
N THR A 267 11.46 6.20 -23.45
CA THR A 267 10.80 5.89 -24.73
C THR A 267 9.35 5.44 -24.52
N TYR A 268 9.11 4.67 -23.46
CA TYR A 268 7.81 4.09 -23.14
C TYR A 268 7.32 4.54 -21.76
N PRO A 269 6.79 5.77 -21.61
CA PRO A 269 6.40 6.33 -20.31
C PRO A 269 5.31 5.55 -19.57
N ASN A 270 4.52 4.76 -20.27
CA ASN A 270 3.49 3.90 -19.68
C ASN A 270 4.06 2.89 -18.67
N PHE A 271 5.33 2.51 -18.80
CA PHE A 271 6.02 1.66 -17.83
C PHE A 271 6.58 2.43 -16.63
N ASN A 272 6.58 3.79 -16.71
CA ASN A 272 7.01 4.67 -15.62
C ASN A 272 5.84 5.43 -15.00
N CYS A 273 4.81 4.71 -14.62
CA CYS A 273 3.61 5.30 -14.01
C CYS A 273 3.18 4.55 -12.75
N SER A 274 2.15 5.04 -12.12
CA SER A 274 1.34 4.36 -11.11
C SER A 274 -0.13 4.58 -11.43
N ILE A 275 -0.96 3.60 -11.11
CA ILE A 275 -2.40 3.67 -11.32
C ILE A 275 -3.05 4.03 -9.99
N ASP A 276 -3.94 5.00 -10.02
CA ASP A 276 -4.82 5.39 -8.92
C ASP A 276 -6.27 5.03 -9.33
N PRO A 277 -6.73 3.82 -9.01
CA PRO A 277 -8.03 3.33 -9.43
C PRO A 277 -9.18 4.06 -8.72
N GLU A 278 -8.97 4.53 -7.48
CA GLU A 278 -10.01 5.22 -6.70
C GLU A 278 -10.39 6.55 -7.34
N ASN A 279 -9.40 7.28 -7.87
CA ASN A 279 -9.62 8.54 -8.56
C ASN A 279 -9.63 8.43 -10.10
N GLY A 280 -9.51 7.22 -10.66
CA GLY A 280 -9.48 6.97 -12.09
C GLY A 280 -8.30 7.65 -12.81
N LYS A 281 -7.13 7.79 -12.17
CA LYS A 281 -5.98 8.53 -12.69
C LYS A 281 -4.78 7.62 -12.94
N VAL A 282 -3.97 8.01 -13.94
CA VAL A 282 -2.64 7.47 -14.19
C VAL A 282 -1.61 8.55 -13.87
N ILE A 283 -0.68 8.23 -12.97
CA ILE A 283 0.35 9.15 -12.50
C ILE A 283 1.66 8.84 -13.21
N TYR A 284 2.03 9.63 -14.22
CA TYR A 284 3.29 9.50 -14.94
C TYR A 284 4.44 10.12 -14.15
N LYS A 285 5.44 9.31 -13.83
CA LYS A 285 6.63 9.73 -13.06
C LYS A 285 7.63 10.41 -14.00
N LYS A 286 8.15 11.58 -13.60
CA LYS A 286 9.19 12.31 -14.33
C LYS A 286 10.58 12.13 -13.74
N TYR A 287 10.74 11.11 -12.90
CA TYR A 287 11.98 10.69 -12.27
C TYR A 287 12.23 9.20 -12.57
N TYR A 288 13.47 8.75 -12.41
CA TYR A 288 13.91 7.40 -12.75
C TYR A 288 14.63 6.78 -11.54
N HIS A 289 13.84 6.25 -10.61
CA HIS A 289 14.30 5.56 -9.41
C HIS A 289 14.09 4.06 -9.58
N ILE A 290 15.18 3.33 -9.73
CA ILE A 290 15.12 1.90 -10.03
C ILE A 290 15.23 1.09 -8.75
N GLY A 291 14.19 0.27 -8.49
CA GLY A 291 14.22 -0.71 -7.42
C GLY A 291 15.12 -1.88 -7.74
N VAL A 292 15.81 -2.41 -6.74
CA VAL A 292 16.64 -3.59 -6.88
C VAL A 292 16.27 -4.60 -5.81
N ALA A 293 15.84 -5.79 -6.21
CA ALA A 293 15.56 -6.86 -5.27
C ALA A 293 16.88 -7.39 -4.69
N VAL A 294 17.02 -7.27 -3.37
CA VAL A 294 18.19 -7.70 -2.61
C VAL A 294 17.75 -8.81 -1.66
N ASP A 295 18.29 -10.00 -1.85
CA ASP A 295 18.11 -11.10 -0.89
C ASP A 295 19.02 -10.91 0.31
N THR A 296 18.45 -11.03 1.51
CA THR A 296 19.15 -10.88 2.78
C THR A 296 18.78 -12.02 3.73
N PRO A 297 19.61 -12.32 4.74
CA PRO A 297 19.28 -13.31 5.77
C PRO A 297 17.95 -13.05 6.49
N HIS A 298 17.50 -11.77 6.47
CA HIS A 298 16.29 -11.32 7.14
C HIS A 298 15.04 -11.38 6.23
N GLY A 299 15.23 -11.56 4.91
CA GLY A 299 14.19 -11.57 3.89
C GLY A 299 14.51 -10.66 2.71
N LEU A 300 13.61 -10.65 1.72
CA LEU A 300 13.74 -9.85 0.50
C LEU A 300 13.46 -8.37 0.79
N MET A 301 14.38 -7.52 0.35
CA MET A 301 14.26 -6.06 0.41
C MET A 301 14.37 -5.46 -0.98
N VAL A 302 13.62 -4.39 -1.26
CA VAL A 302 13.59 -3.74 -2.58
C VAL A 302 13.90 -2.24 -2.46
N PRO A 303 15.14 -1.87 -2.10
CA PRO A 303 15.56 -0.48 -2.06
C PRO A 303 15.61 0.15 -3.46
N LYS A 304 15.52 1.47 -3.51
CA LYS A 304 15.55 2.26 -4.75
C LYS A 304 16.89 2.96 -4.93
N ILE A 305 17.47 2.81 -6.11
CA ILE A 305 18.60 3.66 -6.54
C ILE A 305 18.01 4.87 -7.25
N ARG A 306 18.17 6.03 -6.64
CA ARG A 306 17.52 7.27 -7.09
C ARG A 306 18.28 7.92 -8.23
N ASN A 307 17.53 8.57 -9.14
CA ASN A 307 18.04 9.39 -10.24
C ASN A 307 19.06 8.64 -11.11
N VAL A 308 18.77 7.39 -11.49
CA VAL A 308 19.65 6.54 -12.30
C VAL A 308 19.97 7.19 -13.66
N ASP A 309 19.08 8.04 -14.16
CA ASP A 309 19.26 8.82 -15.39
C ASP A 309 20.43 9.81 -15.33
N LYS A 310 20.83 10.23 -14.12
CA LYS A 310 21.90 11.20 -13.87
C LYS A 310 23.23 10.55 -13.45
N LEU A 311 23.24 9.24 -13.24
CA LEU A 311 24.39 8.50 -12.77
C LEU A 311 25.14 7.86 -13.94
N ASP A 312 26.46 7.81 -13.84
CA ASP A 312 27.29 6.96 -14.70
C ASP A 312 27.30 5.49 -14.24
N ILE A 313 27.83 4.61 -15.07
CA ILE A 313 27.88 3.16 -14.79
C ILE A 313 28.71 2.82 -13.55
N LYS A 314 29.78 3.55 -13.31
CA LYS A 314 30.67 3.39 -12.13
C LYS A 314 29.92 3.78 -10.86
N GLU A 315 29.22 4.92 -10.87
CA GLU A 315 28.39 5.40 -9.77
C GLU A 315 27.22 4.44 -9.46
N ILE A 316 26.54 3.95 -10.49
CA ILE A 316 25.48 2.93 -10.32
C ILE A 316 26.07 1.69 -9.65
N GLY A 317 27.22 1.19 -10.13
CA GLY A 317 27.89 0.03 -9.54
C GLY A 317 28.32 0.24 -8.08
N GLN A 318 28.74 1.44 -7.72
CA GLN A 318 29.07 1.80 -6.33
C GLN A 318 27.83 1.85 -5.45
N LYS A 319 26.77 2.50 -5.92
CA LYS A 319 25.48 2.57 -5.19
C LYS A 319 24.87 1.19 -5.00
N LEU A 320 24.90 0.32 -6.01
CA LEU A 320 24.43 -1.07 -5.89
C LEU A 320 25.15 -1.82 -4.74
N ARG A 321 26.47 -1.70 -4.66
CA ARG A 321 27.25 -2.34 -3.59
C ARG A 321 26.90 -1.77 -2.22
N THR A 322 26.84 -0.44 -2.12
CA THR A 322 26.51 0.24 -0.86
C THR A 322 25.11 -0.14 -0.36
N VAL A 323 24.11 -0.06 -1.23
CA VAL A 323 22.72 -0.39 -0.89
C VAL A 323 22.58 -1.86 -0.50
N SER A 324 23.21 -2.78 -1.24
CA SER A 324 23.20 -4.20 -0.90
C SER A 324 23.81 -4.47 0.49
N LYS A 325 24.92 -3.80 0.83
CA LYS A 325 25.56 -3.90 2.15
C LYS A 325 24.63 -3.37 3.25
N LEU A 326 24.06 -2.17 3.06
CA LEU A 326 23.15 -1.56 4.04
C LEU A 326 21.88 -2.41 4.28
N CYS A 327 21.35 -3.04 3.23
CA CYS A 327 20.21 -3.97 3.38
C CYS A 327 20.59 -5.20 4.22
N LYS A 328 21.74 -5.83 3.96
CA LYS A 328 22.22 -6.99 4.73
C LYS A 328 22.47 -6.66 6.20
N GLU A 329 22.90 -5.43 6.48
CA GLU A 329 23.16 -4.94 7.84
C GLU A 329 21.91 -4.30 8.52
N LEU A 330 20.75 -4.27 7.84
CA LEU A 330 19.52 -3.60 8.30
C LEU A 330 19.70 -2.10 8.64
N LYS A 331 20.67 -1.44 7.98
CA LYS A 331 21.02 -0.01 8.19
C LYS A 331 20.49 0.91 7.08
N ILE A 332 19.66 0.39 6.18
CA ILE A 332 19.11 1.19 5.08
C ILE A 332 17.97 2.08 5.59
N ASP A 333 17.91 3.32 5.10
CA ASP A 333 16.83 4.26 5.44
C ASP A 333 15.50 3.76 4.85
N LYS A 334 14.42 3.85 5.65
CA LYS A 334 13.06 3.52 5.21
C LYS A 334 12.64 4.28 3.94
N LYS A 335 13.11 5.52 3.77
CA LYS A 335 12.81 6.34 2.57
C LYS A 335 13.25 5.68 1.27
N GLU A 336 14.30 4.87 1.31
CA GLU A 336 14.84 4.22 0.12
C GLU A 336 13.94 3.09 -0.43
N PHE A 337 12.88 2.72 0.28
CA PHE A 337 11.92 1.73 -0.18
C PHE A 337 10.76 2.32 -1.01
N PHE A 338 10.60 3.64 -1.05
CA PHE A 338 9.47 4.31 -1.66
C PHE A 338 9.82 5.08 -2.93
N GLY A 339 8.81 5.37 -3.75
CA GLY A 339 8.93 6.24 -4.93
C GLY A 339 9.65 5.59 -6.11
N GLY A 340 9.54 4.26 -6.27
CA GLY A 340 10.13 3.54 -7.40
C GLY A 340 9.46 3.85 -8.74
N SER A 341 10.25 3.80 -9.81
CA SER A 341 9.79 3.82 -11.19
C SER A 341 9.46 2.42 -11.68
N MET A 342 10.43 1.53 -11.58
CA MET A 342 10.36 0.13 -11.96
C MET A 342 11.39 -0.65 -11.13
N THR A 343 11.13 -1.90 -10.83
CA THR A 343 12.03 -2.76 -10.06
C THR A 343 12.73 -3.77 -10.97
N ILE A 344 13.97 -4.14 -10.62
CA ILE A 344 14.71 -5.26 -11.19
C ILE A 344 14.83 -6.36 -10.15
N SER A 345 14.45 -7.58 -10.55
CA SER A 345 14.72 -8.81 -9.80
C SER A 345 15.75 -9.63 -10.58
N SER A 346 16.92 -9.86 -10.00
CA SER A 346 17.99 -10.60 -10.67
C SER A 346 18.28 -11.91 -9.97
N LEU A 347 18.14 -13.01 -10.68
CA LEU A 347 18.51 -14.36 -10.25
C LEU A 347 19.86 -14.82 -10.82
N GLY A 348 20.62 -13.92 -11.45
CA GLY A 348 21.89 -14.25 -12.09
C GLY A 348 22.91 -14.95 -11.19
N GLY A 349 22.90 -14.66 -9.88
CA GLY A 349 23.76 -15.31 -8.88
C GLY A 349 23.19 -16.60 -8.28
N ILE A 350 21.89 -16.86 -8.44
CA ILE A 350 21.19 -18.00 -7.84
C ILE A 350 21.00 -19.10 -8.89
N GLY A 351 20.57 -18.74 -10.09
CA GLY A 351 20.27 -19.65 -11.20
C GLY A 351 18.82 -19.48 -11.69
N GLY A 352 18.47 -20.28 -12.71
CA GLY A 352 17.17 -20.20 -13.37
C GLY A 352 17.24 -19.43 -14.68
N THR A 353 16.49 -19.91 -15.67
CA THR A 353 16.43 -19.34 -17.03
C THR A 353 15.31 -18.32 -17.12
N PHE A 354 14.12 -18.73 -16.69
CA PHE A 354 12.90 -17.91 -16.71
C PHE A 354 12.22 -17.94 -15.36
N PHE A 355 11.57 -16.84 -14.99
CA PHE A 355 10.75 -16.75 -13.79
C PHE A 355 9.81 -15.54 -13.89
N THR A 356 8.75 -15.55 -13.11
CA THR A 356 7.78 -14.44 -13.05
C THR A 356 7.93 -13.71 -11.73
N PRO A 357 8.58 -12.54 -11.70
CA PRO A 357 8.66 -11.72 -10.49
C PRO A 357 7.32 -11.05 -10.19
N ILE A 358 7.01 -10.87 -8.92
CA ILE A 358 5.82 -10.13 -8.48
C ILE A 358 6.08 -8.63 -8.62
N VAL A 359 5.16 -7.91 -9.27
CA VAL A 359 5.24 -6.45 -9.42
C VAL A 359 5.21 -5.79 -8.05
N ASN A 360 6.13 -4.85 -7.82
CA ASN A 360 6.23 -4.13 -6.56
C ASN A 360 5.31 -2.91 -6.56
N SER A 361 4.07 -3.08 -6.12
CA SER A 361 3.08 -1.99 -6.04
C SER A 361 3.66 -0.74 -5.33
N PRO A 362 3.36 0.50 -5.76
CA PRO A 362 2.48 0.92 -6.86
C PRO A 362 3.18 1.06 -8.24
N GLU A 363 4.25 0.32 -8.48
CA GLU A 363 4.87 0.21 -9.80
C GLU A 363 3.96 -0.65 -10.71
N VAL A 364 4.03 -0.45 -12.03
CA VAL A 364 3.20 -1.17 -13.01
C VAL A 364 3.96 -2.28 -13.74
N SER A 365 5.26 -2.39 -13.50
CA SER A 365 6.12 -3.36 -14.16
C SER A 365 7.35 -3.72 -13.34
N ILE A 366 7.91 -4.90 -13.59
CA ILE A 366 9.13 -5.41 -12.98
C ILE A 366 9.93 -6.17 -14.05
N LEU A 367 11.26 -5.99 -14.04
CA LEU A 367 12.16 -6.72 -14.93
C LEU A 367 12.79 -7.90 -14.18
N GLY A 368 12.54 -9.12 -14.66
CA GLY A 368 13.24 -10.32 -14.23
C GLY A 368 14.49 -10.57 -15.07
N VAL A 369 15.65 -10.79 -14.43
CA VAL A 369 16.91 -11.09 -15.09
C VAL A 369 17.38 -12.48 -14.67
N GLY A 370 17.38 -13.43 -15.58
CA GLY A 370 17.85 -14.80 -15.36
C GLY A 370 19.39 -14.89 -15.32
N LYS A 371 19.89 -16.12 -15.26
CA LYS A 371 21.33 -16.41 -15.33
C LYS A 371 21.77 -16.38 -16.78
N SER A 372 22.84 -15.63 -17.08
CA SER A 372 23.48 -15.67 -18.39
C SER A 372 24.17 -17.01 -18.66
N TYR A 373 24.12 -17.48 -19.90
CA TYR A 373 24.74 -18.72 -20.35
C TYR A 373 25.24 -18.60 -21.77
N ASP A 374 26.12 -19.52 -22.18
CA ASP A 374 26.66 -19.56 -23.52
C ASP A 374 25.73 -20.39 -24.42
N LYS A 375 25.27 -19.79 -25.53
CA LYS A 375 24.35 -20.38 -26.51
C LYS A 375 25.01 -20.42 -27.87
N VAL A 376 24.92 -21.55 -28.55
CA VAL A 376 25.36 -21.66 -29.95
C VAL A 376 24.27 -21.08 -30.85
N VAL A 377 24.64 -20.09 -31.63
CA VAL A 377 23.76 -19.41 -32.60
C VAL A 377 24.40 -19.41 -33.99
N SER A 378 23.58 -19.31 -35.04
CA SER A 378 24.06 -19.12 -36.39
C SER A 378 24.08 -17.64 -36.74
N LEU A 379 25.26 -17.09 -37.01
CA LEU A 379 25.44 -15.73 -37.53
C LEU A 379 26.05 -15.82 -38.92
N ASP A 380 25.38 -15.25 -39.90
CA ASP A 380 25.83 -15.27 -41.32
C ASP A 380 26.19 -16.67 -41.82
N GLY A 381 25.42 -17.69 -41.40
CA GLY A 381 25.64 -19.09 -41.78
C GLY A 381 26.77 -19.81 -41.03
N LYS A 382 27.44 -19.14 -40.07
CA LYS A 382 28.47 -19.75 -39.23
C LYS A 382 27.96 -19.98 -37.81
N LEU A 383 28.23 -21.16 -37.27
CA LEU A 383 27.94 -21.43 -35.85
C LEU A 383 28.94 -20.70 -34.98
N THR A 384 28.45 -19.94 -34.06
CA THR A 384 29.27 -19.22 -33.08
C THR A 384 28.62 -19.28 -31.70
N THR A 385 29.43 -19.12 -30.66
CA THR A 385 28.94 -19.07 -29.28
C THR A 385 28.71 -17.63 -28.89
N ARG A 386 27.54 -17.33 -28.40
CA ARG A 386 27.16 -16.02 -27.88
C ARG A 386 26.70 -16.14 -26.44
N LYS A 387 26.95 -15.10 -25.66
CA LYS A 387 26.46 -15.02 -24.27
C LYS A 387 25.09 -14.38 -24.26
N ILE A 388 24.12 -15.15 -23.78
CA ILE A 388 22.71 -14.73 -23.70
C ILE A 388 22.36 -14.44 -22.26
#